data_d1d3d3c9853a2906d2c3b36025422f89
#
_entry.id   d1d3d3c9853a2906d2c3b36025422f89
#
_cell.length_a   1.000
_cell.length_b   1.000
_cell.length_c   1.000
_cell.angle_alpha   90.00
_cell.angle_beta   90.00
_cell.angle_gamma   90.00
#
_symmetry.space_group_name_H-M   'P 1'
#
loop_
_entity.id
_entity.type
_entity.pdbx_description
1 polymer ?
#
loop_
_entity_poly.entity_id
_entity_poly.type
_entity_poly.pdbx_seq_one_letter_code
_entity_poly.pdbx_strand_id
1 'polypeptide(L)'
;MARAYASIVLKAPVEAVWPLVRDFNGLPKWAPAIARSKIEGGLDADVVGCVRSFHTHSGGHIRERLLTFDDARRTFTYNFEKPAFPVRNYVATLRLYPVTHTDQTFAEWEATFDE
;
A
#
# COMPACT_ATOMS: atom_id res chain seq x y z
N MET A 1 -9.52 -17.88 -8.02
CA MET A 1 -8.73 -16.80 -7.42
C MET A 1 -7.88 -16.14 -8.49
N ALA A 2 -8.01 -14.85 -8.63
CA ALA A 2 -7.18 -14.06 -9.54
C ALA A 2 -6.00 -13.44 -8.79
N ARG A 3 -4.96 -13.08 -9.52
CA ARG A 3 -3.75 -12.46 -8.97
C ARG A 3 -3.30 -11.32 -9.87
N ALA A 4 -3.03 -10.18 -9.28
CA ALA A 4 -2.38 -9.05 -9.95
C ALA A 4 -1.00 -8.85 -9.31
N TYR A 5 0.02 -8.55 -10.12
CA TYR A 5 1.38 -8.39 -9.64
C TYR A 5 2.09 -7.30 -10.42
N ALA A 6 2.83 -6.46 -9.71
CA ALA A 6 3.70 -5.45 -10.29
C ALA A 6 4.98 -5.35 -9.48
N SER A 7 6.09 -5.03 -10.14
CA SER A 7 7.36 -4.79 -9.48
C SER A 7 8.15 -3.72 -10.21
N ILE A 8 9.04 -3.07 -9.47
CA ILE A 8 9.91 -2.01 -10.01
C ILE A 8 11.19 -1.96 -9.18
N VAL A 9 12.29 -1.54 -9.81
CA VAL A 9 13.52 -1.16 -9.10
C VAL A 9 13.55 0.35 -9.01
N LEU A 10 13.61 0.87 -7.78
CA LEU A 10 13.70 2.29 -7.48
C LEU A 10 15.16 2.69 -7.27
N LYS A 11 15.57 3.81 -7.84
CA LYS A 11 16.96 4.32 -7.75
C LYS A 11 17.17 5.09 -6.45
N ALA A 12 16.84 4.44 -5.32
CA ALA A 12 17.03 5.00 -4.00
C ALA A 12 17.20 3.85 -2.99
N PRO A 13 17.97 4.05 -1.91
CA PRO A 13 18.14 3.01 -0.90
C PRO A 13 16.84 2.77 -0.13
N VAL A 14 16.68 1.56 0.39
CA VAL A 14 15.47 1.16 1.10
C VAL A 14 15.20 2.03 2.34
N GLU A 15 16.25 2.55 2.96
CA GLU A 15 16.15 3.47 4.10
C GLU A 15 15.50 4.81 3.73
N ALA A 16 15.54 5.19 2.45
CA ALA A 16 14.87 6.39 1.95
C ALA A 16 13.46 6.10 1.45
N VAL A 17 13.22 4.90 0.92
CA VAL A 17 11.93 4.53 0.32
C VAL A 17 10.93 4.08 1.38
N TRP A 18 11.35 3.23 2.32
CA TRP A 18 10.44 2.64 3.30
C TRP A 18 9.74 3.69 4.19
N PRO A 19 10.40 4.74 4.72
CA PRO A 19 9.71 5.77 5.49
C PRO A 19 8.55 6.42 4.75
N LEU A 20 8.66 6.57 3.43
CA LEU A 20 7.60 7.15 2.60
C LEU A 20 6.45 6.14 2.41
N VAL A 21 6.78 4.89 2.12
CA VAL A 21 5.79 3.87 1.76
C VAL A 21 5.07 3.32 2.99
N ARG A 22 5.76 3.22 4.14
CA ARG A 22 5.19 2.70 5.39
C ARG A 22 4.07 3.56 5.97
N ASP A 23 4.02 4.82 5.61
CA ASP A 23 2.92 5.70 6.01
C ASP A 23 1.68 5.34 5.19
N PHE A 24 0.78 4.57 5.82
CA PHE A 24 -0.44 4.09 5.17
C PHE A 24 -1.34 5.24 4.71
N ASN A 25 -1.23 6.41 5.35
CA ASN A 25 -1.94 7.62 4.98
C ASN A 25 -1.17 8.48 3.96
N GLY A 26 0.06 8.09 3.63
CA GLY A 26 0.93 8.86 2.75
C GLY A 26 0.75 8.57 1.25
N LEU A 27 -0.27 7.84 0.88
CA LEU A 27 -0.50 7.42 -0.51
C LEU A 27 -0.48 8.59 -1.50
N PRO A 28 -1.08 9.77 -1.23
CA PRO A 28 -1.02 10.90 -2.15
C PRO A 28 0.40 11.41 -2.45
N LYS A 29 1.36 11.14 -1.57
CA LYS A 29 2.74 11.62 -1.74
C LYS A 29 3.50 10.92 -2.86
N TRP A 30 3.10 9.70 -3.21
CA TRP A 30 3.82 8.91 -4.21
C TRP A 30 2.93 8.24 -5.26
N ALA A 31 1.60 8.28 -5.10
CA ALA A 31 0.65 7.73 -6.06
C ALA A 31 -0.11 8.87 -6.74
N PRO A 32 0.23 9.26 -7.99
CA PRO A 32 -0.32 10.46 -8.63
C PRO A 32 -1.84 10.45 -8.82
N ALA A 33 -2.45 9.26 -8.91
CA ALA A 33 -3.90 9.13 -9.08
C ALA A 33 -4.68 9.52 -7.84
N ILE A 34 -4.03 9.60 -6.67
CA ILE A 34 -4.69 9.80 -5.37
C ILE A 34 -4.65 11.28 -5.00
N ALA A 35 -5.83 11.87 -4.83
CA ALA A 35 -5.96 13.29 -4.50
C ALA A 35 -5.73 13.56 -3.02
N ARG A 36 -6.32 12.74 -2.13
CA ARG A 36 -6.23 12.91 -0.69
C ARG A 36 -6.51 11.60 0.02
N SER A 37 -6.01 11.47 1.24
CA SER A 37 -6.22 10.31 2.10
C SER A 37 -6.30 10.75 3.56
N LYS A 38 -7.09 10.02 4.36
CA LYS A 38 -7.13 10.19 5.82
C LYS A 38 -7.32 8.85 6.49
N ILE A 39 -6.82 8.72 7.73
CA ILE A 39 -7.06 7.55 8.57
C ILE A 39 -8.33 7.80 9.38
N GLU A 40 -9.26 6.85 9.33
CA GLU A 40 -10.54 6.95 10.06
C GLU A 40 -10.32 6.77 11.56
N GLY A 41 -11.15 7.43 12.36
CA GLY A 41 -11.19 7.23 13.80
C GLY A 41 -10.01 7.77 14.60
N GLY A 42 -9.15 8.59 13.98
CA GLY A 42 -8.01 9.20 14.67
C GLY A 42 -6.89 8.24 15.05
N LEU A 43 -6.86 7.03 14.46
CA LEU A 43 -5.78 6.07 14.70
C LEU A 43 -4.50 6.48 13.96
N ASP A 44 -3.36 6.00 14.44
CA ASP A 44 -2.10 6.16 13.72
C ASP A 44 -2.08 5.29 12.46
N ALA A 45 -1.31 5.70 11.47
CA ALA A 45 -1.27 5.07 10.15
C ALA A 45 -0.48 3.76 10.11
N ASP A 46 0.05 3.29 11.22
CA ASP A 46 0.78 2.02 11.35
C ASP A 46 0.10 1.03 12.29
N VAL A 47 -1.08 1.37 12.80
CA VAL A 47 -1.86 0.49 13.68
C VAL A 47 -2.64 -0.50 12.84
N VAL A 48 -2.40 -1.79 13.07
CA VAL A 48 -3.17 -2.86 12.41
C VAL A 48 -4.66 -2.69 12.73
N GLY A 49 -5.49 -2.73 11.70
CA GLY A 49 -6.92 -2.45 11.80
C GLY A 49 -7.30 -1.02 11.42
N CYS A 50 -6.34 -0.10 11.26
CA CYS A 50 -6.68 1.25 10.79
C CYS A 50 -7.18 1.20 9.35
N VAL A 51 -8.07 2.13 9.01
CA VAL A 51 -8.66 2.25 7.67
C VAL A 51 -8.21 3.56 7.05
N ARG A 52 -7.58 3.48 5.87
CA ARG A 52 -7.35 4.68 5.07
C ARG A 52 -8.54 4.87 4.12
N SER A 53 -9.06 6.07 4.14
CA SER A 53 -10.14 6.50 3.24
C SER A 53 -9.54 7.51 2.28
N PHE A 54 -9.51 7.20 1.00
CA PHE A 54 -8.88 8.07 0.02
C PHE A 54 -9.75 8.29 -1.21
N HIS A 55 -9.46 9.40 -1.89
CA HIS A 55 -10.18 9.82 -3.07
C HIS A 55 -9.21 9.96 -4.24
N THR A 56 -9.61 9.47 -5.40
CA THR A 56 -8.86 9.65 -6.63
C THR A 56 -9.20 11.02 -7.26
N HIS A 57 -8.31 11.52 -8.11
CA HIS A 57 -8.58 12.74 -8.87
C HIS A 57 -9.79 12.58 -9.81
N SER A 58 -10.11 11.35 -10.21
CA SER A 58 -11.27 11.05 -11.05
C SER A 58 -12.59 10.98 -10.28
N GLY A 59 -12.58 11.17 -8.96
CA GLY A 59 -13.78 11.19 -8.12
C GLY A 59 -14.10 9.87 -7.43
N GLY A 60 -13.28 8.84 -7.56
CA GLY A 60 -13.46 7.57 -6.86
C GLY A 60 -13.19 7.70 -5.36
N HIS A 61 -13.89 6.91 -4.56
CA HIS A 61 -13.68 6.82 -3.12
C HIS A 61 -13.44 5.37 -2.74
N ILE A 62 -12.30 5.11 -2.09
CA ILE A 62 -11.87 3.77 -1.73
C ILE A 62 -11.53 3.77 -0.24
N ARG A 63 -11.85 2.68 0.45
CA ARG A 63 -11.49 2.47 1.86
C ARG A 63 -10.77 1.15 1.98
N GLU A 64 -9.60 1.18 2.63
CA GLU A 64 -8.72 0.01 2.79
C GLU A 64 -8.30 -0.14 4.24
N ARG A 65 -8.33 -1.38 4.75
CA ARG A 65 -7.94 -1.71 6.11
C ARG A 65 -6.57 -2.36 6.15
N LEU A 66 -5.69 -1.86 7.01
CA LEU A 66 -4.38 -2.44 7.25
C LEU A 66 -4.55 -3.76 8.02
N LEU A 67 -4.08 -4.87 7.46
CA LEU A 67 -4.21 -6.20 8.04
C LEU A 67 -2.97 -6.63 8.81
N THR A 68 -1.78 -6.42 8.23
CA THR A 68 -0.49 -6.72 8.86
C THR A 68 0.50 -5.61 8.56
N PHE A 69 1.49 -5.47 9.44
CA PHE A 69 2.52 -4.45 9.30
C PHE A 69 3.81 -4.96 9.93
N ASP A 70 4.92 -4.92 9.17
CA ASP A 70 6.22 -5.42 9.62
C ASP A 70 7.32 -4.45 9.15
N ASP A 71 7.82 -3.62 10.07
CA ASP A 71 8.90 -2.67 9.79
C ASP A 71 10.23 -3.37 9.49
N ALA A 72 10.50 -4.49 10.15
CA ALA A 72 11.78 -5.19 9.99
C ALA A 72 11.90 -5.82 8.60
N ARG A 73 10.80 -6.34 8.08
CA ARG A 73 10.72 -6.97 6.75
C ARG A 73 10.23 -6.03 5.67
N ARG A 74 9.85 -4.80 6.02
CA ARG A 74 9.39 -3.75 5.12
C ARG A 74 8.25 -4.23 4.23
N THR A 75 7.19 -4.72 4.89
CA THR A 75 6.01 -5.25 4.22
C THR A 75 4.75 -4.95 5.01
N PHE A 76 3.64 -4.77 4.32
CA PHE A 76 2.32 -4.73 4.93
C PHE A 76 1.28 -5.30 3.99
N THR A 77 0.14 -5.71 4.56
CA THR A 77 -1.00 -6.23 3.80
C THR A 77 -2.25 -5.43 4.14
N TYR A 78 -3.16 -5.35 3.20
CA TYR A 78 -4.42 -4.64 3.38
C TYR A 78 -5.52 -5.26 2.52
N ASN A 79 -6.78 -4.96 2.87
CA ASN A 79 -7.94 -5.36 2.09
C ASN A 79 -8.82 -4.16 1.76
N PHE A 80 -9.86 -4.39 0.97
CA PHE A 80 -10.90 -3.38 0.76
C PHE A 80 -11.97 -3.45 1.85
N GLU A 81 -12.29 -2.30 2.43
CA GLU A 81 -13.54 -2.06 3.16
C GLU A 81 -14.62 -1.51 2.21
N LYS A 82 -14.20 -0.65 1.27
CA LYS A 82 -15.00 -0.20 0.14
C LYS A 82 -14.16 -0.35 -1.11
N PRO A 83 -14.45 -1.34 -1.97
CA PRO A 83 -13.62 -1.62 -3.13
C PRO A 83 -13.79 -0.59 -4.24
N ALA A 84 -12.73 -0.47 -5.06
CA ALA A 84 -12.72 0.34 -6.27
C ALA A 84 -13.42 -0.37 -7.43
N PHE A 85 -13.57 -1.70 -7.34
CA PHE A 85 -14.14 -2.55 -8.38
C PHE A 85 -14.79 -3.79 -7.72
N PRO A 86 -15.72 -4.49 -8.42
CA PRO A 86 -16.50 -5.57 -7.79
C PRO A 86 -15.71 -6.87 -7.67
N VAL A 87 -14.91 -6.97 -6.61
CA VAL A 87 -14.16 -8.18 -6.27
C VAL A 87 -14.44 -8.58 -4.82
N ARG A 88 -14.14 -9.83 -4.49
CA ARG A 88 -14.30 -10.39 -3.15
C ARG A 88 -12.97 -10.96 -2.67
N ASN A 89 -12.81 -11.03 -1.36
CA ASN A 89 -11.63 -11.63 -0.73
C ASN A 89 -10.31 -11.00 -1.22
N TYR A 90 -10.32 -9.67 -1.41
CA TYR A 90 -9.16 -8.92 -1.87
C TYR A 90 -8.16 -8.78 -0.74
N VAL A 91 -6.93 -9.23 -0.98
CA VAL A 91 -5.79 -8.98 -0.09
C VAL A 91 -4.63 -8.52 -0.94
N ALA A 92 -4.08 -7.37 -0.61
CA ALA A 92 -2.90 -6.82 -1.26
C ALA A 92 -1.71 -6.83 -0.31
N THR A 93 -0.53 -7.06 -0.87
CA THR A 93 0.74 -7.05 -0.14
C THR A 93 1.71 -6.13 -0.86
N LEU A 94 2.33 -5.23 -0.11
CA LEU A 94 3.45 -4.42 -0.57
C LEU A 94 4.72 -4.87 0.16
N ARG A 95 5.80 -5.08 -0.58
CA ARG A 95 7.11 -5.46 -0.02
C ARG A 95 8.22 -4.67 -0.66
N LEU A 96 9.20 -4.30 0.17
CA LEU A 96 10.45 -3.69 -0.29
C LEU A 96 11.62 -4.57 0.08
N TYR A 97 12.55 -4.74 -0.87
CA TYR A 97 13.80 -5.47 -0.65
C TYR A 97 14.97 -4.57 -1.04
N PRO A 98 16.05 -4.56 -0.24
CA PRO A 98 17.27 -3.89 -0.69
C PRO A 98 17.93 -4.68 -1.83
N VAL A 99 18.30 -4.00 -2.89
CA VAL A 99 19.21 -4.53 -3.90
C VAL A 99 20.61 -4.17 -3.43
N THR A 100 21.26 -5.06 -2.71
CA THR A 100 22.46 -4.74 -1.94
C THR A 100 23.65 -4.33 -2.78
N HIS A 101 23.77 -4.87 -3.99
CA HIS A 101 24.90 -4.57 -4.88
C HIS A 101 24.91 -3.11 -5.35
N THR A 102 23.75 -2.51 -5.57
CA THR A 102 23.61 -1.17 -6.13
C THR A 102 23.00 -0.16 -5.14
N ASP A 103 22.65 -0.60 -3.94
CA ASP A 103 21.96 0.21 -2.93
C ASP A 103 20.65 0.81 -3.47
N GLN A 104 19.95 0.03 -4.28
CA GLN A 104 18.63 0.36 -4.81
C GLN A 104 17.55 -0.42 -4.06
N THR A 105 16.28 -0.16 -4.37
CA THR A 105 15.14 -0.84 -3.76
C THR A 105 14.36 -1.60 -4.82
N PHE A 106 14.15 -2.90 -4.59
CA PHE A 106 13.17 -3.69 -5.33
C PHE A 106 11.84 -3.58 -4.60
N ALA A 107 10.83 -3.01 -5.26
CA ALA A 107 9.48 -2.90 -4.73
C ALA A 107 8.57 -3.85 -5.49
N GLU A 108 7.75 -4.62 -4.75
CA GLU A 108 6.72 -5.46 -5.36
C GLU A 108 5.38 -5.23 -4.69
N TRP A 109 4.34 -5.36 -5.48
CA TRP A 109 2.96 -5.24 -5.04
C TRP A 109 2.16 -6.37 -5.65
N GLU A 110 1.45 -7.09 -4.81
CA GLU A 110 0.66 -8.24 -5.22
C GLU A 110 -0.73 -8.15 -4.61
N ALA A 111 -1.74 -8.49 -5.40
CA ALA A 111 -3.09 -8.62 -4.89
C ALA A 111 -3.69 -9.96 -5.33
N THR A 112 -4.41 -10.61 -4.43
CA THR A 112 -5.21 -11.79 -4.73
C THR A 112 -6.67 -11.48 -4.43
N PHE A 113 -7.58 -12.00 -5.26
CA PHE A 113 -9.01 -11.72 -5.10
C PHE A 113 -9.85 -12.73 -5.88
N ASP A 114 -11.13 -12.77 -5.57
CA ASP A 114 -12.14 -13.54 -6.30
C ASP A 114 -13.00 -12.58 -7.11
N GLU A 115 -13.32 -12.98 -8.29
CA GLU A 115 -14.15 -12.20 -9.21
C GLU A 115 -15.64 -12.48 -9.03
#